data_ec4457d34fb21e966e897078083c7238
#
_entry.id   ec4457d34fb21e966e897078083c7238
#
_cell.length_a   1.000
_cell.length_b   1.000
_cell.length_c   1.000
_cell.angle_alpha   90.00
_cell.angle_beta   90.00
_cell.angle_gamma   90.00
#
_symmetry.space_group_name_H-M   'P 1'
#
loop_
_entity.id
_entity.type
_entity.pdbx_description
1 polymer ?
#
loop_
_entity_poly.entity_id
_entity_poly.type
_entity_poly.pdbx_seq_one_letter_code
_entity_poly.pdbx_strand_id
1 'polypeptide(L)'
;MRTQEFIEYMGKNVNRTMKDEQILSLVQKQLEIKKYISIKDKKNLVDKIIEKCIYFENGTFRIDTIDCYIYFTMFTIDAYTNLEIDDVEECYDVLSEAGLMPVVIAALGQEHNDVLTFLNMKRNEILENNSIEMQLGRLFDTVLDKVEDFSEGLISTIDGLNINKDSVMKIAQMFLQQ
;
A
#
# COMPACT_ATOMS: atom_id res chain seq x y z
N MET A 1 2.71 -6.96 25.83
CA MET A 1 1.95 -8.15 26.29
C MET A 1 1.93 -9.15 25.15
N ARG A 2 2.26 -10.41 25.39
CA ARG A 2 2.24 -11.44 24.34
C ARG A 2 0.81 -11.87 24.01
N THR A 3 0.58 -12.27 22.76
CA THR A 3 -0.73 -12.71 22.27
C THR A 3 -1.33 -13.82 23.13
N GLN A 4 -0.54 -14.82 23.51
CA GLN A 4 -1.00 -15.91 24.35
C GLN A 4 -1.45 -15.47 25.76
N GLU A 5 -0.72 -14.53 26.36
CA GLU A 5 -1.08 -13.96 27.68
C GLU A 5 -2.43 -13.21 27.62
N PHE A 6 -2.67 -12.50 26.50
CA PHE A 6 -3.94 -11.84 26.27
C PHE A 6 -5.10 -12.82 26.16
N ILE A 7 -4.93 -13.91 25.40
CA ILE A 7 -5.96 -14.94 25.24
C ILE A 7 -6.27 -15.61 26.57
N GLU A 8 -5.24 -15.98 27.34
CA GLU A 8 -5.46 -16.55 28.67
C GLU A 8 -6.18 -15.57 29.61
N TYR A 9 -5.83 -14.30 29.57
CA TYR A 9 -6.49 -13.27 30.35
C TYR A 9 -7.98 -13.18 29.99
N MET A 10 -8.30 -13.12 28.70
CA MET A 10 -9.68 -13.06 28.21
C MET A 10 -10.45 -14.32 28.58
N GLY A 11 -9.87 -15.51 28.42
CA GLY A 11 -10.49 -16.78 28.81
C GLY A 11 -10.83 -16.87 30.30
N LYS A 12 -10.05 -16.23 31.17
CA LYS A 12 -10.30 -16.19 32.64
C LYS A 12 -11.33 -15.15 33.05
N ASN A 13 -11.44 -14.03 32.30
CA ASN A 13 -12.21 -12.87 32.72
C ASN A 13 -13.52 -12.70 31.95
N VAL A 14 -13.68 -13.29 30.76
CA VAL A 14 -14.90 -13.25 29.98
C VAL A 14 -15.79 -14.42 30.33
N ASN A 15 -17.06 -14.18 30.66
CA ASN A 15 -18.06 -15.18 30.89
C ASN A 15 -19.29 -14.98 30.00
N ARG A 16 -20.11 -16.03 29.85
CA ARG A 16 -21.28 -16.07 28.96
C ARG A 16 -22.38 -15.03 29.30
N THR A 17 -22.32 -14.41 30.48
CA THR A 17 -23.32 -13.43 30.95
C THR A 17 -22.87 -12.00 30.67
N MET A 18 -21.64 -11.77 30.25
CA MET A 18 -21.14 -10.44 29.92
C MET A 18 -21.77 -9.94 28.62
N LYS A 19 -22.14 -8.66 28.61
CA LYS A 19 -22.60 -7.95 27.42
C LYS A 19 -21.39 -7.56 26.58
N ASP A 20 -21.58 -7.41 25.27
CA ASP A 20 -20.53 -7.03 24.32
C ASP A 20 -19.78 -5.75 24.74
N GLU A 21 -20.51 -4.75 25.28
CA GLU A 21 -19.92 -3.51 25.80
C GLU A 21 -18.94 -3.74 26.96
N GLN A 22 -19.21 -4.72 27.81
CA GLN A 22 -18.34 -5.07 28.93
C GLN A 22 -17.09 -5.80 28.45
N ILE A 23 -17.23 -6.69 27.46
CA ILE A 23 -16.11 -7.39 26.83
C ILE A 23 -15.22 -6.37 26.11
N LEU A 24 -15.82 -5.45 25.33
CA LEU A 24 -15.12 -4.39 24.63
C LEU A 24 -14.33 -3.49 25.60
N SER A 25 -14.95 -3.07 26.72
CA SER A 25 -14.28 -2.27 27.75
C SER A 25 -13.10 -3.01 28.39
N LEU A 26 -13.24 -4.33 28.59
CA LEU A 26 -12.19 -5.18 29.12
C LEU A 26 -10.99 -5.26 28.16
N VAL A 27 -11.26 -5.47 26.86
CA VAL A 27 -10.24 -5.48 25.79
C VAL A 27 -9.53 -4.13 25.73
N GLN A 28 -10.28 -3.03 25.68
CA GLN A 28 -9.71 -1.67 25.60
C GLN A 28 -8.77 -1.37 26.75
N LYS A 29 -9.14 -1.79 27.97
CA LYS A 29 -8.32 -1.60 29.15
C LYS A 29 -7.07 -2.48 29.14
N GLN A 30 -7.22 -3.76 28.76
CA GLN A 30 -6.14 -4.73 28.81
C GLN A 30 -5.09 -4.48 27.73
N LEU A 31 -5.52 -4.09 26.54
CA LEU A 31 -4.62 -3.78 25.41
C LEU A 31 -4.09 -2.33 25.41
N GLU A 32 -4.46 -1.52 26.42
CA GLU A 32 -4.02 -0.11 26.53
C GLU A 32 -4.22 0.67 25.22
N ILE A 33 -5.39 0.51 24.62
CA ILE A 33 -5.65 1.02 23.27
C ILE A 33 -5.45 2.54 23.20
N LYS A 34 -4.54 2.95 22.31
CA LYS A 34 -4.30 4.35 22.00
C LYS A 34 -5.49 4.92 21.23
N LYS A 35 -6.05 6.02 21.73
CA LYS A 35 -7.18 6.70 21.08
C LYS A 35 -6.81 7.39 19.78
N TYR A 36 -5.53 7.61 19.54
CA TYR A 36 -5.02 8.32 18.39
C TYR A 36 -3.51 8.07 18.23
N ILE A 37 -3.05 7.94 16.98
CA ILE A 37 -1.64 8.07 16.61
C ILE A 37 -1.49 9.21 15.60
N SER A 38 -0.30 9.81 15.52
CA SER A 38 -0.07 10.96 14.65
C SER A 38 -0.29 10.62 13.16
N ILE A 39 -0.64 11.63 12.34
CA ILE A 39 -0.77 11.44 10.89
C ILE A 39 0.53 10.91 10.27
N LYS A 40 1.68 11.31 10.82
CA LYS A 40 2.99 10.79 10.38
C LYS A 40 3.09 9.29 10.65
N ASP A 41 2.67 8.84 11.84
CA ASP A 41 2.71 7.43 12.20
C ASP A 41 1.70 6.61 11.39
N LYS A 42 0.51 7.16 11.12
CA LYS A 42 -0.48 6.54 10.22
C LYS A 42 0.08 6.36 8.80
N LYS A 43 0.80 7.35 8.26
CA LYS A 43 1.46 7.23 6.97
C LYS A 43 2.54 6.15 6.98
N ASN A 44 3.43 6.17 7.97
CA ASN A 44 4.47 5.15 8.11
C ASN A 44 3.87 3.74 8.25
N LEU A 45 2.75 3.61 8.98
CA LEU A 45 2.04 2.34 9.12
C LEU A 45 1.50 1.87 7.77
N VAL A 46 0.85 2.75 7.00
CA VAL A 46 0.35 2.43 5.66
C VAL A 46 1.47 2.04 4.71
N ASP A 47 2.60 2.78 4.70
CA ASP A 47 3.75 2.46 3.87
C ASP A 47 4.32 1.07 4.24
N LYS A 48 4.44 0.75 5.53
CA LYS A 48 4.87 -0.58 6.02
C LYS A 48 3.94 -1.71 5.56
N ILE A 49 2.62 -1.48 5.56
CA ILE A 49 1.64 -2.46 5.06
C ILE A 49 1.81 -2.66 3.55
N ILE A 50 1.91 -1.58 2.79
CA ILE A 50 2.08 -1.59 1.33
C ILE A 50 3.34 -2.37 0.92
N GLU A 51 4.46 -2.15 1.59
CA GLU A 51 5.72 -2.86 1.35
C GLU A 51 5.60 -4.39 1.50
N LYS A 52 4.66 -4.85 2.33
CA LYS A 52 4.41 -6.29 2.55
C LYS A 52 3.44 -6.91 1.55
N CYS A 53 2.54 -6.12 0.99
CA CYS A 53 1.41 -6.58 0.18
C CYS A 53 1.60 -6.36 -1.31
N ILE A 54 2.44 -5.40 -1.71
CA ILE A 54 2.63 -5.02 -3.11
C ILE A 54 4.05 -5.40 -3.53
N TYR A 55 4.14 -6.19 -4.57
CA TYR A 55 5.41 -6.58 -5.14
C TYR A 55 5.41 -6.38 -6.67
N PHE A 56 6.60 -6.18 -7.20
CA PHE A 56 6.81 -5.97 -8.62
C PHE A 56 7.31 -7.28 -9.25
N GLU A 57 6.51 -7.85 -10.15
CA GLU A 57 6.82 -9.10 -10.81
C GLU A 57 6.51 -9.01 -12.31
N ASN A 58 7.47 -9.44 -13.15
CA ASN A 58 7.34 -9.47 -14.62
C ASN A 58 6.92 -8.11 -15.23
N GLY A 59 7.43 -7.00 -14.69
CA GLY A 59 7.11 -5.66 -15.20
C GLY A 59 5.77 -5.09 -14.74
N THR A 60 5.05 -5.79 -13.85
CA THR A 60 3.76 -5.36 -13.33
C THR A 60 3.74 -5.37 -11.80
N PHE A 61 2.96 -4.45 -11.20
CA PHE A 61 2.67 -4.50 -9.78
C PHE A 61 1.58 -5.53 -9.52
N ARG A 62 1.84 -6.39 -8.53
CA ARG A 62 0.87 -7.34 -8.01
C ARG A 62 0.55 -7.02 -6.57
N ILE A 63 -0.70 -7.24 -6.18
CA ILE A 63 -1.19 -7.07 -4.82
C ILE A 63 -1.68 -8.43 -4.35
N ASP A 64 -1.08 -8.94 -3.28
CA ASP A 64 -1.70 -10.03 -2.54
C ASP A 64 -2.77 -9.45 -1.61
N THR A 65 -4.03 -9.71 -1.91
CA THR A 65 -5.16 -9.14 -1.18
C THR A 65 -5.37 -9.81 0.18
N ILE A 66 -4.98 -11.07 0.32
CA ILE A 66 -5.08 -11.81 1.59
C ILE A 66 -4.01 -11.31 2.53
N ASP A 67 -2.76 -11.28 2.09
CA ASP A 67 -1.65 -10.74 2.86
C ASP A 67 -1.91 -9.29 3.25
N CYS A 68 -2.45 -8.49 2.31
CA CYS A 68 -2.79 -7.11 2.57
C CYS A 68 -3.80 -6.96 3.73
N TYR A 69 -4.80 -7.84 3.81
CA TYR A 69 -5.76 -7.84 4.91
C TYR A 69 -5.13 -8.27 6.23
N ILE A 70 -4.32 -9.33 6.21
CA ILE A 70 -3.64 -9.86 7.41
C ILE A 70 -2.66 -8.80 7.95
N TYR A 71 -1.75 -8.29 7.12
CA TYR A 71 -0.78 -7.27 7.54
C TYR A 71 -1.45 -5.96 7.96
N PHE A 72 -2.49 -5.51 7.27
CA PHE A 72 -3.27 -4.35 7.69
C PHE A 72 -3.85 -4.54 9.09
N THR A 73 -4.49 -5.67 9.34
CA THR A 73 -5.12 -5.95 10.63
C THR A 73 -4.08 -6.02 11.75
N MET A 74 -3.04 -6.82 11.56
CA MET A 74 -2.04 -7.07 12.61
C MET A 74 -1.14 -5.87 12.87
N PHE A 75 -0.69 -5.15 11.85
CA PHE A 75 0.12 -3.94 12.05
C PHE A 75 -0.69 -2.79 12.64
N THR A 76 -2.01 -2.71 12.36
CA THR A 76 -2.88 -1.75 13.05
C THR A 76 -3.01 -2.09 14.53
N ILE A 77 -3.20 -3.37 14.88
CA ILE A 77 -3.22 -3.81 16.29
C ILE A 77 -1.89 -3.47 16.98
N ASP A 78 -0.75 -3.80 16.37
CA ASP A 78 0.58 -3.49 16.91
C ASP A 78 0.79 -1.99 17.15
N ALA A 79 0.37 -1.14 16.21
CA ALA A 79 0.55 0.30 16.31
C ALA A 79 -0.32 0.96 17.42
N TYR A 80 -1.52 0.43 17.65
CA TYR A 80 -2.51 1.03 18.56
C TYR A 80 -2.60 0.36 19.92
N THR A 81 -1.94 -0.77 20.14
CA THR A 81 -2.02 -1.52 21.39
C THR A 81 -0.64 -1.76 21.99
N ASN A 82 -0.62 -2.43 23.15
CA ASN A 82 0.58 -2.96 23.76
C ASN A 82 0.77 -4.46 23.45
N LEU A 83 0.07 -4.99 22.44
CA LEU A 83 0.22 -6.38 22.02
C LEU A 83 1.50 -6.53 21.19
N GLU A 84 2.35 -7.47 21.57
CA GLU A 84 3.58 -7.80 20.84
C GLU A 84 3.24 -8.78 19.71
N ILE A 85 3.51 -8.37 18.47
CA ILE A 85 3.29 -9.19 17.28
C ILE A 85 4.65 -9.68 16.78
N ASP A 86 5.07 -10.85 17.27
CA ASP A 86 6.35 -11.45 16.90
C ASP A 86 6.28 -12.10 15.51
N ASP A 87 5.21 -12.87 15.25
CA ASP A 87 4.87 -13.45 13.97
C ASP A 87 3.45 -13.05 13.57
N VAL A 88 3.31 -12.45 12.40
CA VAL A 88 2.04 -11.84 11.94
C VAL A 88 0.98 -12.90 11.66
N GLU A 89 1.34 -13.98 10.97
CA GLU A 89 0.41 -15.03 10.58
C GLU A 89 0.00 -15.87 11.78
N GLU A 90 0.97 -16.29 12.60
CA GLU A 90 0.71 -17.04 13.81
C GLU A 90 -0.18 -16.25 14.79
N CYS A 91 0.12 -14.98 15.03
CA CYS A 91 -0.69 -14.12 15.90
C CYS A 91 -2.11 -13.90 15.34
N TYR A 92 -2.25 -13.76 14.01
CA TYR A 92 -3.54 -13.66 13.36
C TYR A 92 -4.38 -14.92 13.58
N ASP A 93 -3.81 -16.10 13.34
CA ASP A 93 -4.49 -17.37 13.47
C ASP A 93 -4.91 -17.63 14.91
N VAL A 94 -4.02 -17.43 15.86
CA VAL A 94 -4.27 -17.65 17.30
C VAL A 94 -5.38 -16.73 17.83
N LEU A 95 -5.40 -15.44 17.43
CA LEU A 95 -6.48 -14.50 17.81
C LEU A 95 -7.80 -14.85 17.13
N SER A 96 -7.76 -15.32 15.89
CA SER A 96 -8.94 -15.73 15.13
C SER A 96 -9.54 -17.01 15.68
N GLU A 97 -8.74 -18.03 15.99
CA GLU A 97 -9.17 -19.29 16.63
C GLU A 97 -9.82 -19.04 18.00
N ALA A 98 -9.25 -18.12 18.77
CA ALA A 98 -9.83 -17.70 20.05
C ALA A 98 -11.11 -16.85 19.90
N GLY A 99 -11.51 -16.46 18.68
CA GLY A 99 -12.66 -15.58 18.44
C GLY A 99 -12.47 -14.14 18.93
N LEU A 100 -11.26 -13.72 19.22
CA LEU A 100 -10.94 -12.40 19.77
C LEU A 100 -10.68 -11.35 18.69
N MET A 101 -10.35 -11.75 17.46
CA MET A 101 -10.04 -10.81 16.38
C MET A 101 -11.15 -9.76 16.13
N PRO A 102 -12.45 -10.12 15.99
CA PRO A 102 -13.51 -9.14 15.79
C PRO A 102 -13.64 -8.16 16.95
N VAL A 103 -13.41 -8.61 18.18
CA VAL A 103 -13.53 -7.79 19.38
C VAL A 103 -12.38 -6.78 19.47
N VAL A 104 -11.17 -7.21 19.14
CA VAL A 104 -9.98 -6.32 19.08
C VAL A 104 -10.18 -5.25 18.01
N ILE A 105 -10.61 -5.63 16.80
CA ILE A 105 -10.91 -4.68 15.71
C ILE A 105 -12.00 -3.69 16.15
N ALA A 106 -13.07 -4.16 16.77
CA ALA A 106 -14.13 -3.29 17.29
C ALA A 106 -13.62 -2.32 18.37
N ALA A 107 -12.66 -2.74 19.19
CA ALA A 107 -12.05 -1.93 20.22
C ALA A 107 -11.18 -0.78 19.68
N LEU A 108 -10.58 -0.94 18.49
CA LEU A 108 -9.85 0.12 17.78
C LEU A 108 -10.80 1.20 17.23
N GLY A 109 -12.04 0.83 16.91
CA GLY A 109 -13.09 1.76 16.48
C GLY A 109 -12.76 2.56 15.22
N GLN A 110 -12.94 3.89 15.28
CA GLN A 110 -12.76 4.78 14.13
C GLN A 110 -11.32 4.81 13.62
N GLU A 111 -10.32 4.66 14.49
CA GLU A 111 -8.92 4.68 14.10
C GLU A 111 -8.55 3.55 13.12
N HIS A 112 -9.14 2.36 13.29
CA HIS A 112 -9.01 1.27 12.33
C HIS A 112 -9.55 1.65 10.94
N ASN A 113 -10.71 2.30 10.88
CA ASN A 113 -11.32 2.75 9.63
C ASN A 113 -10.50 3.86 8.95
N ASP A 114 -9.89 4.75 9.74
CA ASP A 114 -9.02 5.81 9.22
C ASP A 114 -7.78 5.23 8.55
N VAL A 115 -7.12 4.25 9.19
CA VAL A 115 -5.96 3.56 8.59
C VAL A 115 -6.38 2.81 7.32
N LEU A 116 -7.53 2.13 7.32
CA LEU A 116 -8.07 1.46 6.14
C LEU A 116 -8.33 2.44 4.99
N THR A 117 -8.86 3.62 5.30
CA THR A 117 -9.09 4.68 4.32
C THR A 117 -7.77 5.14 3.69
N PHE A 118 -6.74 5.40 4.50
CA PHE A 118 -5.43 5.80 3.99
C PHE A 118 -4.76 4.69 3.17
N LEU A 119 -4.88 3.44 3.60
CA LEU A 119 -4.40 2.28 2.86
C LEU A 119 -5.06 2.18 1.47
N ASN A 120 -6.38 2.33 1.41
CA ASN A 120 -7.11 2.30 0.14
C ASN A 120 -6.71 3.47 -0.79
N MET A 121 -6.54 4.68 -0.24
CA MET A 121 -6.07 5.83 -1.00
C MET A 121 -4.68 5.57 -1.58
N LYS A 122 -3.75 5.07 -0.77
CA LYS A 122 -2.39 4.76 -1.19
C LYS A 122 -2.33 3.63 -2.22
N ARG A 123 -3.11 2.58 -2.02
CA ARG A 123 -3.24 1.48 -2.98
C ARG A 123 -3.75 1.98 -4.34
N ASN A 124 -4.80 2.80 -4.35
CA ASN A 124 -5.35 3.35 -5.58
C ASN A 124 -4.33 4.26 -6.28
N GLU A 125 -3.63 5.13 -5.56
CA GLU A 125 -2.54 5.95 -6.10
C GLU A 125 -1.48 5.09 -6.82
N ILE A 126 -1.05 3.98 -6.22
CA ILE A 126 -0.08 3.07 -6.82
C ILE A 126 -0.64 2.41 -8.08
N LEU A 127 -1.89 1.94 -8.04
CA LEU A 127 -2.53 1.30 -9.19
C LEU A 127 -2.74 2.28 -10.35
N GLU A 128 -3.20 3.49 -10.07
CA GLU A 128 -3.39 4.54 -11.08
C GLU A 128 -2.05 4.94 -11.71
N ASN A 129 -1.00 5.17 -10.90
CA ASN A 129 0.33 5.51 -11.37
C ASN A 129 1.01 4.40 -12.18
N ASN A 130 0.51 3.17 -12.11
CA ASN A 130 1.03 2.01 -12.84
C ASN A 130 0.01 1.41 -13.82
N SER A 131 -1.05 2.14 -14.12
CA SER A 131 -2.00 1.75 -15.16
C SER A 131 -1.30 1.66 -16.53
N ILE A 132 -1.81 0.79 -17.40
CA ILE A 132 -1.27 0.62 -18.77
C ILE A 132 -1.24 1.95 -19.50
N GLU A 133 -2.24 2.81 -19.30
CA GLU A 133 -2.33 4.14 -19.92
C GLU A 133 -1.19 5.05 -19.47
N MET A 134 -0.84 5.06 -18.18
CA MET A 134 0.28 5.83 -17.66
C MET A 134 1.64 5.27 -18.15
N GLN A 135 1.77 3.95 -18.25
CA GLN A 135 2.99 3.33 -18.79
C GLN A 135 3.16 3.62 -20.28
N LEU A 136 2.06 3.57 -21.05
CA LEU A 136 2.06 3.96 -22.46
C LEU A 136 2.38 5.46 -22.62
N GLY A 137 1.78 6.34 -21.78
CA GLY A 137 2.10 7.75 -21.78
C GLY A 137 3.60 8.00 -21.58
N ARG A 138 4.21 7.41 -20.55
CA ARG A 138 5.66 7.52 -20.29
C ARG A 138 6.52 6.94 -21.43
N LEU A 139 6.06 5.86 -22.06
CA LEU A 139 6.74 5.28 -23.22
C LEU A 139 6.68 6.25 -24.41
N PHE A 140 5.52 6.84 -24.68
CA PHE A 140 5.37 7.84 -25.76
C PHE A 140 6.22 9.07 -25.51
N ASP A 141 6.24 9.62 -24.29
CA ASP A 141 7.08 10.76 -23.91
C ASP A 141 8.57 10.41 -24.14
N THR A 142 9.02 9.23 -23.69
CA THR A 142 10.40 8.77 -23.88
C THR A 142 10.75 8.58 -25.35
N VAL A 143 9.81 8.12 -26.19
CA VAL A 143 10.01 7.96 -27.63
C VAL A 143 10.07 9.33 -28.31
N LEU A 144 9.20 10.27 -27.92
CA LEU A 144 9.19 11.64 -28.45
C LEU A 144 10.50 12.36 -28.12
N ASP A 145 10.97 12.31 -26.88
CA ASP A 145 12.26 12.89 -26.44
C ASP A 145 13.41 12.34 -27.28
N LYS A 146 13.44 11.01 -27.50
CA LYS A 146 14.49 10.38 -28.32
C LYS A 146 14.40 10.75 -29.81
N VAL A 147 13.20 10.94 -30.34
CA VAL A 147 12.99 11.42 -31.73
C VAL A 147 13.43 12.86 -31.84
N GLU A 148 13.20 13.70 -30.85
CA GLU A 148 13.63 15.09 -30.80
C GLU A 148 15.15 15.19 -30.72
N ASP A 149 15.81 14.45 -29.83
CA ASP A 149 17.27 14.31 -29.73
C ASP A 149 17.90 13.82 -31.04
N PHE A 150 17.28 12.84 -31.71
CA PHE A 150 17.74 12.30 -32.98
C PHE A 150 17.58 13.34 -34.12
N SER A 151 16.48 14.11 -34.13
CA SER A 151 16.25 15.16 -35.13
C SER A 151 17.24 16.31 -34.97
N GLU A 152 17.54 16.73 -33.74
CA GLU A 152 18.55 17.75 -33.44
C GLU A 152 19.95 17.26 -33.80
N GLY A 153 20.28 16.02 -33.49
CA GLY A 153 21.53 15.38 -33.89
C GLY A 153 21.72 15.30 -35.43
N LEU A 154 20.64 14.96 -36.16
CA LEU A 154 20.62 14.96 -37.61
C LEU A 154 20.79 16.37 -38.19
N ILE A 155 20.08 17.36 -37.65
CA ILE A 155 20.16 18.77 -38.09
C ILE A 155 21.59 19.28 -37.91
N SER A 156 22.22 19.02 -36.77
CA SER A 156 23.59 19.45 -36.49
C SER A 156 24.61 18.79 -37.43
N THR A 157 24.38 17.52 -37.77
CA THR A 157 25.24 16.77 -38.72
C THR A 157 25.07 17.27 -40.16
N ILE A 158 23.87 17.61 -40.57
CA ILE A 158 23.51 18.17 -41.89
C ILE A 158 24.07 19.58 -42.07
N ASP A 159 24.05 20.39 -41.02
CA ASP A 159 24.66 21.73 -41.04
C ASP A 159 26.19 21.65 -41.31
N GLY A 160 26.83 20.58 -40.75
CA GLY A 160 28.28 20.33 -41.02
C GLY A 160 28.59 19.79 -42.42
N LEU A 161 27.61 19.20 -43.12
CA LEU A 161 27.76 18.57 -44.42
C LEU A 161 27.26 19.41 -45.61
N ASN A 162 26.75 20.61 -45.39
CA ASN A 162 26.19 21.49 -46.41
C ASN A 162 25.07 20.85 -47.27
N ILE A 163 24.30 19.95 -46.72
CA ILE A 163 23.16 19.28 -47.38
C ILE A 163 21.89 20.12 -47.26
N ASN A 164 21.06 20.10 -48.30
CA ASN A 164 19.81 20.88 -48.33
C ASN A 164 18.80 20.43 -47.28
N LYS A 165 18.61 21.23 -46.23
CA LYS A 165 17.72 21.01 -45.09
C LYS A 165 16.28 20.69 -45.49
N ASP A 166 15.76 21.29 -46.57
CA ASP A 166 14.36 21.12 -47.02
C ASP A 166 14.07 19.67 -47.48
N SER A 167 15.08 19.00 -48.04
CA SER A 167 14.92 17.62 -48.47
C SER A 167 14.89 16.64 -47.31
N VAL A 168 15.65 16.90 -46.24
CA VAL A 168 15.71 16.04 -45.07
C VAL A 168 14.44 16.22 -44.19
N MET A 169 13.94 17.44 -44.06
CA MET A 169 12.67 17.69 -43.36
C MET A 169 11.50 17.02 -44.07
N LYS A 170 11.46 17.01 -45.40
CA LYS A 170 10.42 16.28 -46.13
C LYS A 170 10.45 14.79 -45.93
N ILE A 171 11.65 14.17 -45.82
CA ILE A 171 11.81 12.74 -45.53
C ILE A 171 11.35 12.44 -44.11
N ALA A 172 11.75 13.23 -43.11
CA ALA A 172 11.31 13.08 -41.71
C ALA A 172 9.81 13.20 -41.58
N GLN A 173 9.16 14.16 -42.23
CA GLN A 173 7.71 14.32 -42.22
C GLN A 173 6.96 13.14 -42.88
N MET A 174 7.54 12.47 -43.88
CA MET A 174 6.93 11.30 -44.50
C MET A 174 6.98 10.08 -43.57
N PHE A 175 7.97 9.97 -42.70
CA PHE A 175 8.04 8.90 -41.70
C PHE A 175 7.10 9.10 -40.49
N LEU A 176 6.75 10.35 -40.18
CA LEU A 176 5.84 10.69 -39.08
C LEU A 176 4.35 10.62 -39.48
N GLN A 177 4.03 10.43 -40.76
CA GLN A 177 2.66 10.35 -41.29
C GLN A 177 2.20 8.91 -41.62
N GLN A 178 3.03 7.90 -41.32
CA GLN A 178 2.67 6.48 -41.40
C GLN A 178 2.38 5.92 -40.00
#